data_5216118f74290e9703dc1afb2bdb87cb
#
_entry.id   5216118f74290e9703dc1afb2bdb87cb
#
_cell.length_a   1.000
_cell.length_b   1.000
_cell.length_c   1.000
_cell.angle_alpha   90.00
_cell.angle_beta   90.00
_cell.angle_gamma   90.00
#
_symmetry.space_group_name_H-M   'P 1'
#
loop_
_entity.id
_entity.type
_entity.pdbx_description
1 polymer ?
#
loop_
_entity_poly.entity_id
_entity_poly.type
_entity_poly.pdbx_seq_one_letter_code
_entity_poly.pdbx_strand_id
1 'polypeptide(L)'
;MAEYKSPTAIAEDLGERLKQARLNANLTQADVAERSGVSRKVLINAEKGKVQLESLVAIMLSLNLSHHLDTFLAKPSISPLQLAKLQGKQRQRASG
;
A
#
# COMPACT_ATOMS: atom_id res chain seq x y z
N MET A 1 10.74 -9.49 -17.54
CA MET A 1 11.10 -9.04 -17.27
C MET A 1 11.79 -8.57 -16.97
N ALA A 2 11.72 -8.87 -17.05
CA ALA A 2 12.45 -8.49 -16.53
C ALA A 2 13.22 -7.46 -16.50
N GLU A 3 12.81 -6.59 -16.76
CA GLU A 3 13.53 -5.49 -16.58
C GLU A 3 13.64 -5.18 -15.21
N TYR A 4 14.82 -4.92 -14.78
CA TYR A 4 15.14 -4.68 -13.40
C TYR A 4 15.24 -3.20 -13.20
N LYS A 5 14.12 -2.57 -12.93
CA LYS A 5 14.08 -1.17 -12.60
C LYS A 5 14.62 -0.99 -11.18
N SER A 6 15.22 0.17 -10.92
CA SER A 6 15.67 0.50 -9.58
C SER A 6 14.48 0.68 -8.64
N PRO A 7 14.68 0.54 -7.33
CA PRO A 7 13.61 0.82 -6.38
C PRO A 7 13.02 2.22 -6.56
N THR A 8 13.85 3.21 -6.84
CA THR A 8 13.38 4.58 -7.07
C THR A 8 12.49 4.64 -8.29
N ALA A 9 12.88 4.00 -9.40
CA ALA A 9 12.09 4.03 -10.62
C ALA A 9 10.75 3.34 -10.43
N ILE A 10 10.72 2.23 -9.68
CA ILE A 10 9.49 1.52 -9.39
C ILE A 10 8.57 2.40 -8.53
N ALA A 11 9.13 3.04 -7.51
CA ALA A 11 8.36 3.93 -6.65
C ALA A 11 7.77 5.10 -7.42
N GLU A 12 8.56 5.69 -8.33
CA GLU A 12 8.07 6.78 -9.16
C GLU A 12 6.94 6.35 -10.07
N ASP A 13 7.05 5.14 -10.63
CA ASP A 13 5.99 4.61 -11.48
C ASP A 13 4.71 4.40 -10.68
N LEU A 14 4.81 3.88 -9.47
CA LEU A 14 3.65 3.71 -8.59
C LEU A 14 3.04 5.05 -8.21
N GLY A 15 3.88 6.06 -7.96
CA GLY A 15 3.41 7.41 -7.68
C GLY A 15 2.63 7.99 -8.85
N GLU A 16 3.10 7.75 -10.07
CA GLU A 16 2.42 8.20 -11.28
C GLU A 16 1.05 7.52 -11.42
N ARG A 17 0.97 6.23 -11.11
CA ARG A 17 -0.29 5.50 -11.13
C ARG A 17 -1.26 6.03 -10.09
N LEU A 18 -0.75 6.40 -8.92
CA LEU A 18 -1.55 7.00 -7.87
C LEU A 18 -2.15 8.33 -8.34
N LYS A 19 -1.32 9.15 -8.98
CA LYS A 19 -1.77 10.41 -9.55
C LYS A 19 -2.84 10.19 -10.60
N GLN A 20 -2.65 9.21 -11.49
CA GLN A 20 -3.61 8.91 -12.52
C GLN A 20 -4.94 8.45 -11.92
N ALA A 21 -4.90 7.65 -10.86
CA ALA A 21 -6.12 7.22 -10.18
C ALA A 21 -6.87 8.43 -9.62
N ARG A 22 -6.15 9.38 -9.05
CA ARG A 22 -6.76 10.62 -8.56
C ARG A 22 -7.43 11.40 -9.68
N LEU A 23 -6.71 11.56 -10.79
CA LEU A 23 -7.24 12.31 -11.93
C LEU A 23 -8.46 11.62 -12.54
N ASN A 24 -8.43 10.29 -12.62
CA ASN A 24 -9.56 9.53 -13.14
C ASN A 24 -10.80 9.69 -12.25
N ALA A 25 -10.60 9.96 -10.97
CA ALA A 25 -11.69 10.21 -10.04
C ALA A 25 -12.14 11.67 -10.04
N ASN A 26 -11.55 12.51 -10.87
CA ASN A 26 -11.84 13.94 -10.95
C ASN A 26 -11.60 14.66 -9.61
N LEU A 27 -10.54 14.28 -8.92
CA LEU A 27 -10.20 14.86 -7.62
C LEU A 27 -8.93 15.68 -7.73
N THR A 28 -8.94 16.83 -7.04
CA THR A 28 -7.72 17.64 -6.92
C THR A 28 -6.84 17.06 -5.81
N GLN A 29 -5.59 17.52 -5.75
CA GLN A 29 -4.72 17.14 -4.66
C GLN A 29 -5.29 17.59 -3.32
N ALA A 30 -5.90 18.77 -3.29
CA ALA A 30 -6.53 19.26 -2.06
C ALA A 30 -7.67 18.34 -1.63
N ASP A 31 -8.49 17.88 -2.59
CA ASP A 31 -9.59 16.97 -2.28
C ASP A 31 -9.11 15.69 -1.62
N VAL A 32 -8.08 15.08 -2.19
CA VAL A 32 -7.57 13.81 -1.67
C VAL A 32 -6.88 14.01 -0.33
N ALA A 33 -6.14 15.11 -0.18
CA ALA A 33 -5.52 15.40 1.10
C ALA A 33 -6.58 15.53 2.20
N GLU A 34 -7.67 16.23 1.91
CA GLU A 34 -8.74 16.39 2.88
C GLU A 34 -9.40 15.06 3.22
N ARG A 35 -9.73 14.27 2.20
CA ARG A 35 -10.40 12.97 2.40
C ARG A 35 -9.55 11.96 3.12
N SER A 36 -8.25 11.95 2.84
CA SER A 36 -7.35 10.96 3.42
C SER A 36 -6.80 11.36 4.77
N GLY A 37 -6.87 12.64 5.10
CA GLY A 37 -6.28 13.14 6.33
C GLY A 37 -4.78 13.37 6.27
N VAL A 38 -4.15 13.18 5.10
CA VAL A 38 -2.73 13.51 4.95
C VAL A 38 -2.60 14.96 4.49
N SER A 39 -1.43 15.54 4.70
CA SER A 39 -1.18 16.89 4.23
C SER A 39 -1.07 16.89 2.70
N ARG A 40 -1.31 18.05 2.10
CA ARG A 40 -1.15 18.19 0.66
C ARG A 40 0.28 17.90 0.24
N LYS A 41 1.26 18.30 1.06
CA LYS A 41 2.66 18.04 0.78
C LYS A 41 2.95 16.54 0.77
N VAL A 42 2.38 15.81 1.71
CA VAL A 42 2.54 14.35 1.75
C VAL A 42 1.98 13.73 0.48
N LEU A 43 0.81 14.19 0.03
CA LEU A 43 0.21 13.67 -1.20
C LEU A 43 1.06 13.99 -2.41
N ILE A 44 1.56 15.23 -2.51
CA ILE A 44 2.42 15.63 -3.62
C ILE A 44 3.64 14.71 -3.69
N ASN A 45 4.27 14.45 -2.53
CA ASN A 45 5.43 13.58 -2.47
C ASN A 45 5.06 12.13 -2.81
N ALA A 46 3.88 11.68 -2.37
CA ALA A 46 3.41 10.32 -2.69
C ALA A 46 3.31 10.13 -4.20
N GLU A 47 2.80 11.13 -4.92
CA GLU A 47 2.68 11.06 -6.37
C GLU A 47 4.03 11.11 -7.07
N LYS A 48 5.07 11.44 -6.33
CA LYS A 48 6.45 11.38 -6.84
C LYS A 48 7.17 10.10 -6.38
N GLY A 49 6.48 9.23 -5.66
CA GLY A 49 7.05 7.97 -5.23
C GLY A 49 7.70 8.01 -3.85
N LYS A 50 7.40 9.03 -3.04
CA LYS A 50 8.00 9.18 -1.71
C LYS A 50 6.90 9.36 -0.69
N VAL A 51 6.60 8.29 0.05
CA VAL A 51 5.53 8.33 1.03
C VAL A 51 5.75 7.22 2.05
N GLN A 52 5.31 7.49 3.27
CA GLN A 52 5.27 6.44 4.29
C GLN A 52 4.12 5.49 4.00
N LEU A 53 4.27 4.25 4.40
CA LEU A 53 3.30 3.21 4.09
C LEU A 53 1.90 3.56 4.61
N GLU A 54 1.80 4.02 5.84
CA GLU A 54 0.50 4.36 6.43
C GLU A 54 -0.20 5.45 5.62
N SER A 55 0.55 6.47 5.21
CA SER A 55 -0.01 7.56 4.41
C SER A 55 -0.46 7.06 3.04
N LEU A 56 0.30 6.16 2.43
CA LEU A 56 -0.08 5.57 1.15
C LEU A 56 -1.41 4.82 1.29
N VAL A 57 -1.55 4.03 2.36
CA VAL A 57 -2.79 3.30 2.60
C VAL A 57 -3.97 4.27 2.75
N ALA A 58 -3.78 5.35 3.52
CA ALA A 58 -4.84 6.35 3.70
C ALA A 58 -5.25 6.97 2.37
N ILE A 59 -4.28 7.30 1.52
CA ILE A 59 -4.57 7.86 0.20
C ILE A 59 -5.35 6.85 -0.65
N MET A 60 -4.92 5.59 -0.65
CA MET A 60 -5.59 4.56 -1.44
C MET A 60 -7.02 4.34 -0.97
N LEU A 61 -7.26 4.36 0.34
CA LEU A 61 -8.62 4.23 0.85
C LEU A 61 -9.50 5.39 0.38
N SER A 62 -8.95 6.60 0.36
CA SER A 62 -9.72 7.78 -0.07
C SER A 62 -10.06 7.74 -1.55
N LEU A 63 -9.32 6.96 -2.33
CA LEU A 63 -9.54 6.78 -3.77
C LEU A 63 -10.29 5.50 -4.09
N ASN A 64 -10.82 4.80 -3.06
CA ASN A 64 -11.53 3.54 -3.24
C ASN A 64 -10.67 2.46 -3.89
N LEU A 65 -9.38 2.44 -3.54
CA LEU A 65 -8.44 1.46 -4.08
C LEU A 65 -8.07 0.39 -3.06
N SER A 66 -8.87 0.23 -2.02
CA SER A 66 -8.56 -0.73 -0.96
C SER A 66 -8.44 -2.16 -1.48
N HIS A 67 -9.17 -2.48 -2.55
CA HIS A 67 -9.10 -3.83 -3.11
C HIS A 67 -7.72 -4.19 -3.65
N HIS A 68 -6.93 -3.20 -4.03
CA HIS A 68 -5.55 -3.45 -4.43
C HIS A 68 -4.69 -3.89 -3.27
N LEU A 69 -5.05 -3.48 -2.05
CA LEU A 69 -4.28 -3.85 -0.86
C LEU A 69 -4.46 -5.33 -0.52
N ASP A 70 -5.59 -5.91 -0.89
CA ASP A 70 -5.85 -7.32 -0.60
C ASP A 70 -4.93 -8.26 -1.37
N THR A 71 -4.47 -7.84 -2.54
CA THR A 71 -3.59 -8.64 -3.38
C THR A 71 -2.14 -8.18 -3.32
N PHE A 72 -1.89 -6.98 -2.79
CA PHE A 72 -0.53 -6.50 -2.63
C PHE A 72 0.09 -7.22 -1.44
N LEU A 73 1.14 -7.98 -1.68
CA LEU A 73 1.76 -8.81 -0.67
C LEU A 73 0.72 -9.70 0.02
N ALA A 74 -0.08 -10.39 -0.80
CA ALA A 74 -1.10 -11.28 -0.28
C ALA A 74 -0.48 -12.32 0.65
N LYS A 75 -1.24 -12.69 1.68
CA LYS A 75 -0.75 -13.69 2.62
C LYS A 75 -0.47 -15.00 1.88
N PRO A 76 0.70 -15.61 2.09
CA PRO A 76 0.99 -16.87 1.41
C PRO A 76 0.08 -17.99 1.93
N SER A 77 -0.18 -18.96 1.06
CA SER A 77 -0.93 -20.14 1.45
C SER A 77 -0.13 -20.92 2.49
N ILE A 78 -0.83 -21.43 3.49
CA ILE A 78 -0.21 -22.23 4.54
C ILE A 78 -0.74 -23.66 4.43
N SER A 79 0.17 -24.63 4.28
CA SER A 79 -0.22 -26.03 4.24
C SER A 79 -0.73 -26.46 5.62
N PRO A 80 -1.56 -27.53 5.69
CA PRO A 80 -2.01 -28.00 7.00
C PRO A 80 -0.89 -28.31 7.97
N LEU A 81 0.21 -28.86 7.48
CA LEU A 81 1.36 -29.16 8.33
C LEU A 81 1.99 -27.89 8.88
N GLN A 82 2.18 -26.89 8.03
CA GLN A 82 2.74 -25.62 8.47
C GLN A 82 1.81 -24.91 9.45
N LEU A 83 0.52 -25.00 9.22
CA LEU A 83 -0.45 -24.39 10.11
C LEU A 83 -0.35 -24.98 11.51
N ALA A 84 -0.23 -26.29 11.60
CA ALA A 84 -0.09 -26.97 12.89
C ALA A 84 1.17 -26.50 13.62
N LYS A 85 2.27 -26.35 12.91
CA LYS A 85 3.52 -25.85 13.52
C LYS A 85 3.38 -24.42 14.01
N LEU A 86 2.72 -23.57 13.23
CA LEU A 86 2.53 -22.18 13.62
C LEU A 86 1.64 -22.07 14.87
N GLN A 87 0.61 -22.88 14.94
CA GLN A 87 -0.27 -22.87 16.11
C GLN A 87 0.49 -23.28 17.37
N GLY A 88 1.37 -24.28 17.25
CA GLY A 88 2.22 -24.68 18.36
C GLY A 88 3.13 -23.57 18.82
N LYS A 89 3.75 -22.87 17.89
CA LYS A 89 4.63 -21.75 18.22
C LYS A 89 3.87 -20.61 18.86
N GLN A 90 2.68 -20.32 18.38
CA GLN A 90 1.87 -19.26 18.95
C GLN A 90 1.49 -19.54 20.39
N ARG A 91 1.18 -20.80 20.69
CA ARG A 91 0.87 -21.18 22.06
C ARG A 91 2.08 -20.98 22.97
N GLN A 92 3.26 -21.33 22.50
CA GLN A 92 4.48 -21.12 23.27
C GLN A 92 4.71 -19.66 23.57
N ARG A 93 4.49 -18.80 22.59
CA ARG A 93 4.63 -17.36 22.82
C ARG A 93 3.61 -16.84 23.80
N ALA A 94 2.38 -17.31 23.70
CA ALA A 94 1.33 -16.84 24.58
C ALA A 94 1.61 -17.23 26.03
N SER A 95 2.26 -18.36 26.25
CA SER A 95 2.58 -18.81 27.58
C SER A 95 3.89 -18.24 28.10
N GLY A 96 4.68 -17.69 27.24
CA GLY A 96 5.94 -17.06 27.62
C GLY A 96 5.79 -15.56 27.75
#